data_ad4fb724820da0b45947e6c4749444dd
#
_entry.id   ad4fb724820da0b45947e6c4749444dd
#
_cell.length_a   1.000
_cell.length_b   1.000
_cell.length_c   1.000
_cell.angle_alpha   90.00
_cell.angle_beta   90.00
_cell.angle_gamma   90.00
#
_symmetry.space_group_name_H-M   'P 1'
#
loop_
_entity.id
_entity.type
_entity.pdbx_description
1 polymer ?
#
loop_
_entity_poly.entity_id
_entity_poly.type
_entity_poly.pdbx_seq_one_letter_code
_entity_poly.pdbx_strand_id
1 'polypeptide(L)'
;MTGKAVFDHAIVLMDSKGDQDISDYENRAIELINGLQGELYPYSRLYNPAIPDPTFLTQLSDSFTSLDDTLAYTILAHGLAAYLLMDENPSSANTLLQRYQDLLAARMRGIGNPVHGSVDIEDVEGTDNWFNRFARWD
;
A
#
# COMPACT_ATOMS: atom_id res chain seq x y z
N MET A 1 -0.36 0.17 -13.99
CA MET A 1 -1.39 -0.52 -13.17
C MET A 1 -2.73 0.14 -13.44
N THR A 2 -3.76 -0.65 -13.71
CA THR A 2 -5.11 -0.10 -13.91
C THR A 2 -5.87 -0.13 -12.61
N GLY A 3 -6.84 0.80 -12.48
CA GLY A 3 -7.74 0.78 -11.35
C GLY A 3 -8.52 -0.52 -11.26
N LYS A 4 -8.86 -1.09 -12.43
CA LYS A 4 -9.59 -2.35 -12.49
C LYS A 4 -8.81 -3.50 -11.87
N ALA A 5 -7.50 -3.59 -12.15
CA ALA A 5 -6.67 -4.65 -11.57
C ALA A 5 -6.62 -4.54 -10.05
N VAL A 6 -6.48 -3.33 -9.54
CA VAL A 6 -6.48 -3.09 -8.10
C VAL A 6 -7.85 -3.41 -7.49
N PHE A 7 -8.91 -2.98 -8.15
CA PHE A 7 -10.27 -3.25 -7.69
C PHE A 7 -10.57 -4.74 -7.63
N ASP A 8 -10.21 -5.47 -8.68
CA ASP A 8 -10.45 -6.92 -8.72
C ASP A 8 -9.72 -7.62 -7.59
N HIS A 9 -8.49 -7.20 -7.30
CA HIS A 9 -7.75 -7.76 -6.18
C HIS A 9 -8.41 -7.41 -4.83
N ALA A 10 -8.88 -6.17 -4.70
CA ALA A 10 -9.58 -5.76 -3.47
C ALA A 10 -10.83 -6.62 -3.24
N ILE A 11 -11.58 -6.91 -4.29
CA ILE A 11 -12.77 -7.77 -4.19
C ILE A 11 -12.39 -9.16 -3.68
N VAL A 12 -11.28 -9.71 -4.17
CA VAL A 12 -10.79 -11.01 -3.69
C VAL A 12 -10.42 -10.91 -2.20
N LEU A 13 -9.77 -9.83 -1.80
CA LEU A 13 -9.38 -9.64 -0.40
C LEU A 13 -10.57 -9.50 0.53
N MET A 14 -11.69 -8.97 0.03
CA MET A 14 -12.92 -8.86 0.81
C MET A 14 -13.55 -10.21 1.11
N ASP A 15 -13.28 -11.21 0.27
CA ASP A 15 -13.66 -12.61 0.52
C ASP A 15 -15.13 -12.76 0.88
N SER A 16 -16.01 -12.16 0.10
CA SER A 16 -17.46 -12.23 0.28
C SER A 16 -17.97 -11.68 1.62
N LYS A 17 -17.20 -10.80 2.24
CA LYS A 17 -17.63 -10.18 3.50
C LYS A 17 -18.54 -8.97 3.30
N GLY A 18 -18.68 -8.51 2.06
CA GLY A 18 -19.53 -7.38 1.75
C GLY A 18 -20.90 -7.82 1.28
N ASP A 19 -21.88 -6.94 1.46
CA ASP A 19 -23.28 -7.20 1.14
C ASP A 19 -23.74 -6.52 -0.14
N GLN A 20 -22.95 -5.59 -0.69
CA GLN A 20 -23.37 -4.82 -1.85
C GLN A 20 -23.03 -5.52 -3.15
N ASP A 21 -23.69 -5.12 -4.22
CA ASP A 21 -23.37 -5.58 -5.55
C ASP A 21 -22.02 -5.02 -6.00
N ILE A 22 -21.37 -5.72 -6.91
CA ILE A 22 -20.08 -5.30 -7.45
C ILE A 22 -20.15 -3.88 -8.02
N SER A 23 -21.25 -3.54 -8.69
CA SER A 23 -21.40 -2.22 -9.28
C SER A 23 -21.39 -1.11 -8.23
N ASP A 24 -21.95 -1.37 -7.04
CA ASP A 24 -21.92 -0.39 -5.97
C ASP A 24 -20.51 -0.16 -5.46
N TYR A 25 -19.74 -1.22 -5.36
CA TYR A 25 -18.32 -1.11 -4.98
C TYR A 25 -17.53 -0.37 -6.05
N GLU A 26 -17.79 -0.64 -7.33
CA GLU A 26 -17.11 0.04 -8.43
C GLU A 26 -17.32 1.55 -8.37
N ASN A 27 -18.54 1.98 -8.08
CA ASN A 27 -18.87 3.40 -8.00
C ASN A 27 -18.08 4.13 -6.93
N ARG A 28 -17.81 3.45 -5.83
CA ARG A 28 -17.04 4.02 -4.72
C ARG A 28 -15.54 3.87 -4.90
N ALA A 29 -15.14 2.84 -5.63
CA ALA A 29 -13.73 2.46 -5.74
C ALA A 29 -12.89 3.53 -6.43
N ILE A 30 -13.43 4.19 -7.45
CA ILE A 30 -12.68 5.20 -8.21
C ILE A 30 -12.20 6.30 -7.28
N GLU A 31 -13.10 6.83 -6.47
CA GLU A 31 -12.77 7.92 -5.56
C GLU A 31 -11.80 7.45 -4.47
N LEU A 32 -12.04 6.26 -3.95
CA LEU A 32 -11.15 5.70 -2.92
C LEU A 32 -9.76 5.42 -3.46
N ILE A 33 -9.66 4.89 -4.67
CA ILE A 33 -8.36 4.64 -5.30
C ILE A 33 -7.62 5.97 -5.48
N ASN A 34 -8.32 7.00 -5.95
CA ASN A 34 -7.70 8.30 -6.14
C ASN A 34 -7.17 8.88 -4.83
N GLY A 35 -7.95 8.76 -3.76
CA GLY A 35 -7.52 9.22 -2.44
C GLY A 35 -6.31 8.44 -1.94
N LEU A 36 -6.35 7.12 -2.06
CA LEU A 36 -5.24 6.27 -1.63
C LEU A 36 -4.00 6.48 -2.48
N GLN A 37 -4.17 6.71 -3.79
CA GLN A 37 -3.05 7.03 -4.66
C GLN A 37 -2.32 8.27 -4.16
N GLY A 38 -3.09 9.32 -3.83
CA GLY A 38 -2.50 10.54 -3.30
C GLY A 38 -1.81 10.32 -1.97
N GLU A 39 -2.41 9.52 -1.11
CA GLU A 39 -1.85 9.23 0.21
C GLU A 39 -0.55 8.42 0.11
N LEU A 40 -0.49 7.48 -0.82
CA LEU A 40 0.66 6.58 -0.96
C LEU A 40 1.76 7.13 -1.86
N TYR A 41 1.48 8.17 -2.63
CA TYR A 41 2.45 8.71 -3.57
C TYR A 41 3.79 9.09 -2.92
N PRO A 42 3.84 9.74 -1.75
CA PRO A 42 5.13 10.06 -1.13
C PRO A 42 5.99 8.82 -0.87
N TYR A 43 5.37 7.70 -0.55
CA TYR A 43 6.11 6.46 -0.30
C TYR A 43 6.67 5.88 -1.59
N SER A 44 5.95 6.05 -2.69
CA SER A 44 6.44 5.63 -3.99
C SER A 44 7.65 6.49 -4.42
N ARG A 45 7.59 7.78 -4.15
CA ARG A 45 8.70 8.69 -4.46
C ARG A 45 9.96 8.40 -3.66
N LEU A 46 9.80 7.93 -2.43
CA LEU A 46 10.96 7.54 -1.65
C LEU A 46 11.67 6.35 -2.27
N TYR A 47 10.90 5.45 -2.88
CA TYR A 47 11.45 4.28 -3.54
C TYR A 47 12.05 4.65 -4.90
N ASN A 48 11.38 5.52 -5.65
CA ASN A 48 11.83 5.94 -6.96
C ASN A 48 11.51 7.43 -7.15
N PRO A 49 12.48 8.33 -6.91
CA PRO A 49 12.23 9.77 -7.02
C PRO A 49 11.79 10.24 -8.40
N ALA A 50 12.01 9.43 -9.44
CA ALA A 50 11.64 9.78 -10.81
C ALA A 50 10.22 9.34 -11.17
N ILE A 51 9.48 8.77 -10.22
CA ILE A 51 8.14 8.27 -10.53
C ILE A 51 7.21 9.43 -10.91
N PRO A 52 6.33 9.26 -11.92
CA PRO A 52 5.45 10.34 -12.35
C PRO A 52 4.48 10.79 -11.27
N ASP A 53 4.02 12.04 -11.39
CA ASP A 53 3.02 12.59 -10.49
C ASP A 53 1.70 11.84 -10.62
N PRO A 54 0.85 11.89 -9.59
CA PRO A 54 -0.45 11.20 -9.64
C PRO A 54 -1.33 11.68 -10.79
N THR A 55 -1.96 10.73 -11.45
CA THR A 55 -2.99 10.98 -12.45
C THR A 55 -4.24 10.30 -11.95
N PHE A 56 -5.27 11.08 -11.66
CA PHE A 56 -6.46 10.53 -11.05
C PHE A 56 -7.35 9.84 -12.07
N LEU A 57 -7.98 8.76 -11.64
CA LEU A 57 -8.85 7.96 -12.51
C LEU A 57 -10.21 8.62 -12.66
N THR A 58 -10.80 8.51 -13.85
CA THR A 58 -12.19 8.85 -14.07
C THR A 58 -13.02 7.59 -14.28
N GLN A 59 -12.37 6.48 -14.59
CA GLN A 59 -13.01 5.17 -14.73
C GLN A 59 -11.99 4.10 -14.31
N LEU A 60 -12.48 2.91 -13.96
CA LEU A 60 -11.60 1.86 -13.49
C LEU A 60 -10.62 1.35 -14.55
N SER A 61 -10.98 1.49 -15.82
CA SER A 61 -10.07 1.07 -16.89
C SER A 61 -8.87 1.99 -17.06
N ASP A 62 -8.89 3.17 -16.46
CA ASP A 62 -7.76 4.08 -16.52
C ASP A 62 -6.56 3.49 -15.80
N SER A 63 -5.36 3.81 -16.27
CA SER A 63 -4.14 3.39 -15.62
C SER A 63 -3.51 4.52 -14.84
N PHE A 64 -2.67 4.17 -13.89
CA PHE A 64 -1.89 5.15 -13.14
C PHE A 64 -0.49 4.59 -12.93
N THR A 65 0.48 5.49 -12.88
CA THR A 65 1.90 5.14 -12.81
C THR A 65 2.61 5.80 -11.64
N SER A 66 1.87 6.51 -10.80
CA SER A 66 2.44 7.22 -9.65
C SER A 66 2.84 6.30 -8.50
N LEU A 67 2.40 5.05 -8.54
CA LEU A 67 2.76 4.05 -7.55
C LEU A 67 3.42 2.88 -8.27
N ASP A 68 4.49 2.35 -7.68
CA ASP A 68 5.07 1.13 -8.23
C ASP A 68 4.08 -0.02 -8.04
N ASP A 69 4.26 -1.09 -8.81
CA ASP A 69 3.28 -2.17 -8.84
C ASP A 69 3.04 -2.84 -7.49
N THR A 70 4.09 -3.01 -6.70
CA THR A 70 3.93 -3.61 -5.38
C THR A 70 3.07 -2.74 -4.48
N LEU A 71 3.32 -1.43 -4.47
CA LEU A 71 2.55 -0.51 -3.66
C LEU A 71 1.10 -0.45 -4.14
N ALA A 72 0.89 -0.43 -5.45
CA ALA A 72 -0.45 -0.33 -6.01
C ALA A 72 -1.23 -1.63 -5.85
N TYR A 73 -0.67 -2.75 -6.27
CA TYR A 73 -1.42 -4.00 -6.32
C TYR A 73 -1.57 -4.65 -4.95
N THR A 74 -0.60 -4.50 -4.07
CA THR A 74 -0.64 -5.14 -2.77
C THR A 74 -1.16 -4.20 -1.69
N ILE A 75 -0.48 -3.08 -1.49
CA ILE A 75 -0.79 -2.22 -0.36
C ILE A 75 -2.07 -1.43 -0.58
N LEU A 76 -2.19 -0.77 -1.72
CA LEU A 76 -3.39 0.02 -2.00
C LEU A 76 -4.63 -0.86 -2.02
N ALA A 77 -4.53 -2.07 -2.58
CA ALA A 77 -5.67 -2.97 -2.65
C ALA A 77 -6.20 -3.34 -1.26
N HIS A 78 -5.32 -3.53 -0.28
CA HIS A 78 -5.76 -3.79 1.09
C HIS A 78 -6.48 -2.59 1.68
N GLY A 79 -5.97 -1.39 1.45
CA GLY A 79 -6.63 -0.17 1.90
C GLY A 79 -7.98 0.01 1.24
N LEU A 80 -8.05 -0.24 -0.07
CA LEU A 80 -9.31 -0.15 -0.80
C LEU A 80 -10.34 -1.13 -0.25
N ALA A 81 -9.96 -2.38 -0.06
CA ALA A 81 -10.85 -3.40 0.48
C ALA A 81 -11.36 -3.00 1.87
N ALA A 82 -10.47 -2.48 2.71
CA ALA A 82 -10.86 -2.04 4.04
C ALA A 82 -11.92 -0.93 4.00
N TYR A 83 -11.71 0.07 3.17
CA TYR A 83 -12.64 1.18 3.09
C TYR A 83 -13.97 0.78 2.45
N LEU A 84 -13.95 -0.14 1.49
CA LEU A 84 -15.19 -0.63 0.89
C LEU A 84 -16.05 -1.41 1.89
N LEU A 85 -15.41 -2.07 2.86
CA LEU A 85 -16.13 -2.86 3.86
C LEU A 85 -16.47 -2.09 5.14
N MET A 86 -15.95 -0.88 5.31
CA MET A 86 -15.98 -0.20 6.60
C MET A 86 -17.37 -0.10 7.21
N ASP A 87 -18.39 0.20 6.39
CA ASP A 87 -19.74 0.37 6.87
C ASP A 87 -20.52 -0.93 7.04
N GLU A 88 -20.13 -1.96 6.30
CA GLU A 88 -20.90 -3.21 6.27
C GLU A 88 -20.34 -4.27 7.20
N ASN A 89 -19.02 -4.32 7.32
CA ASN A 89 -18.36 -5.32 8.13
C ASN A 89 -17.12 -4.71 8.78
N PRO A 90 -17.32 -3.88 9.82
CA PRO A 90 -16.19 -3.17 10.44
C PRO A 90 -15.10 -4.10 10.97
N SER A 91 -15.46 -5.29 11.44
CA SER A 91 -14.49 -6.24 11.95
C SER A 91 -13.52 -6.69 10.86
N SER A 92 -14.05 -7.09 9.70
CA SER A 92 -13.22 -7.47 8.56
C SER A 92 -12.46 -6.27 7.99
N ALA A 93 -13.12 -5.10 7.96
CA ALA A 93 -12.47 -3.88 7.49
C ALA A 93 -11.26 -3.54 8.36
N ASN A 94 -11.40 -3.66 9.67
CA ASN A 94 -10.29 -3.35 10.59
C ASN A 94 -9.13 -4.31 10.41
N THR A 95 -9.42 -5.58 10.14
CA THR A 95 -8.36 -6.56 9.86
C THR A 95 -7.60 -6.18 8.59
N LEU A 96 -8.32 -5.79 7.54
CA LEU A 96 -7.70 -5.38 6.28
C LEU A 96 -6.93 -4.07 6.45
N LEU A 97 -7.46 -3.14 7.23
CA LEU A 97 -6.79 -1.88 7.49
C LEU A 97 -5.50 -2.09 8.27
N GLN A 98 -5.52 -2.99 9.26
CA GLN A 98 -4.32 -3.33 10.00
C GLN A 98 -3.27 -3.94 9.07
N ARG A 99 -3.71 -4.82 8.15
CA ARG A 99 -2.81 -5.41 7.18
C ARG A 99 -2.20 -4.35 6.27
N TYR A 100 -3.02 -3.39 5.84
CA TYR A 100 -2.56 -2.26 5.03
C TYR A 100 -1.46 -1.49 5.75
N GLN A 101 -1.68 -1.17 7.01
CA GLN A 101 -0.70 -0.44 7.81
C GLN A 101 0.57 -1.24 8.03
N ASP A 102 0.44 -2.53 8.29
CA ASP A 102 1.60 -3.41 8.47
C ASP A 102 2.45 -3.52 7.21
N LEU A 103 1.79 -3.66 6.06
CA LEU A 103 2.49 -3.75 4.78
C LEU A 103 3.23 -2.44 4.47
N LEU A 104 2.58 -1.31 4.75
CA LEU A 104 3.20 -0.02 4.52
C LEU A 104 4.40 0.18 5.45
N ALA A 105 4.26 -0.20 6.72
CA ALA A 105 5.36 -0.10 7.68
C ALA A 105 6.53 -0.99 7.27
N ALA A 106 6.24 -2.20 6.79
CA ALA A 106 7.28 -3.12 6.32
C ALA A 106 8.03 -2.53 5.13
N ARG A 107 7.30 -1.90 4.21
CA ARG A 107 7.91 -1.24 3.07
C ARG A 107 8.81 -0.09 3.52
N MET A 108 8.35 0.70 4.47
CA MET A 108 9.14 1.81 4.99
C MET A 108 10.43 1.34 5.66
N ARG A 109 10.36 0.23 6.38
CA ARG A 109 11.57 -0.35 6.99
C ARG A 109 12.56 -0.77 5.91
N GLY A 110 12.05 -1.36 4.83
CA GLY A 110 12.91 -1.78 3.71
C GLY A 110 13.63 -0.60 3.06
N ILE A 111 12.95 0.53 2.92
CA ILE A 111 13.56 1.73 2.36
C ILE A 111 14.55 2.33 3.34
N GLY A 112 14.20 2.34 4.62
CA GLY A 112 15.06 2.94 5.64
C GLY A 112 16.30 2.14 5.97
N ASN A 113 16.40 0.86 5.54
CA ASN A 113 17.54 -0.02 5.78
C ASN A 113 18.28 -0.24 4.47
N PRO A 114 19.03 0.70 4.07
CA PRO A 114 19.73 0.59 2.79
C PRO A 114 20.83 -0.44 2.84
N VAL A 115 20.95 -1.05 2.76
CA VAL A 115 21.76 -1.73 2.74
C VAL A 115 22.18 -2.40 2.52
N HIS A 116 21.75 -2.52 2.62
CA HIS A 116 22.08 -2.88 2.60
C HIS A 116 22.30 -3.42 2.20
N GLY A 117 22.03 -3.66 1.91
CA GLY A 117 22.14 -3.99 1.67
C GLY A 117 22.66 -4.43 2.11
N SER A 118 22.76 -4.64 2.56
CA SER A 118 23.16 -4.82 3.18
C SER A 118 23.74 -4.94 4.02
N VAL A 119 23.89 -5.01 4.39
CA VAL A 119 24.43 -4.87 5.20
C VAL A 119 24.60 -5.25 6.09
N ASP A 120 24.44 -5.49 6.41
CA ASP A 120 24.50 -5.63 7.29
C ASP A 120 24.61 -5.69 8.31
N ILE A 121 24.21 -6.04 8.56
CA ILE A 121 24.17 -5.82 9.63
C ILE A 121 24.86 -6.43 10.54
N GLU A 122 25.25 -6.86 10.51
CA GLU A 122 25.93 -7.14 11.17
C GLU A 122 27.00 -7.09 11.32
N ASP A 123 27.27 -6.77 10.82
CA ASP A 123 28.06 -6.41 10.85
C ASP A 123 28.74 -5.88 11.32
N VAL A 124 28.74 -5.74 11.44
CA VAL A 124 29.01 -5.04 11.84
C VAL A 124 29.73 -4.89 12.67
N GLU A 125 29.88 -5.00 12.92
CA GLU A 125 30.15 -4.68 13.61
C GLU A 125 30.42 -4.28 14.12
N GLY A 126 30.64 -4.52 14.21
CA GLY A 126 30.47 -4.02 14.63
C GLY A 126 30.26 -3.64 14.95
N THR A 127 29.92 -3.70 14.89
CA THR A 127 29.28 -3.29 15.04
C THR A 127 29.05 -2.82 15.39
N ASP A 128 29.01 -2.54 15.57
CA ASP A 128 28.46 -1.93 15.86
C ASP A 128 28.18 -1.39 15.54
N ASN A 129 28.12 -0.97 15.25
CA ASN A 129 27.67 -0.50 14.95
C ASN A 129 26.95 0.35 14.68
N TRP A 130 26.98 0.92 13.87
CA TRP A 130 25.97 1.89 13.74
C TRP A 130 24.61 1.30 13.72
N PHE A 131 24.50 0.14 13.26
CA PHE A 131 23.24 -0.57 13.32
C PHE A 131 22.73 -0.64 14.73
N ASN A 132 23.61 -0.85 15.66
CA ASN A 132 23.20 -0.82 17.02
C ASN A 132 22.74 0.54 17.44
N ARG A 133 23.25 1.59 16.84
CA ARG A 133 22.76 2.91 17.13
C ARG A 133 21.38 3.07 16.66
N PHE A 134 21.01 2.47 15.53
CA PHE A 134 19.66 2.52 15.13
C PHE A 134 18.81 1.67 15.95
N ALA A 135 19.24 0.48 16.18
CA ALA A 135 18.45 -0.44 16.96
C ALA A 135 18.38 0.08 18.34
N ARG A 136 19.38 0.80 18.66
CA ARG A 136 19.41 1.39 19.92
C ARG A 136 19.06 2.72 19.80
N TRP A 137 19.29 3.10 18.67
CA TRP A 137 18.80 4.25 18.47
C TRP A 137 17.70 4.02 18.25
N ASP A 138 18.59 2.80 18.66
CA ASP A 138 18.32 2.35 18.77
C ASP A 138 18.09 2.45 19.01
#